data_83304167c91a6aa85b8a6b255664d26d
#
_entry.id   83304167c91a6aa85b8a6b255664d26d
#
_cell.length_a   1.000
_cell.length_b   1.000
_cell.length_c   1.000
_cell.angle_alpha   90.00
_cell.angle_beta   90.00
_cell.angle_gamma   90.00
#
_symmetry.space_group_name_H-M   'P 1'
#
loop_
_entity.id
_entity.type
_entity.pdbx_description
1 polymer ?
#
loop_
_entity_poly.entity_id
_entity_poly.type
_entity_poly.pdbx_seq_one_letter_code
_entity_poly.pdbx_strand_id
1 'polypeptide(L)'
;MQRLPFAGAYYRQYLPLFPLAVEQFDLDPYDLVISSSHCAAKAVVPTGRARHLCYCHSPMRYAWDQFDAYFGPARVGPVASRWVYRPLLARLARWDAATATRVHRFLANSRHVADRIRRYYNRVATIVYPPVDTVFYHPAVSAQASHFLIVSALVPYKRIELAMSACKRVGAPLRIVGDGPDRRRLEREAGPLVTFLGRLTDEEVREEYRQALAVLLPGEEDFGIVPVESQACGRPVVALARGGALETVVDGDTGVLFHEPEAGAMAAALERVARERFDAGRIRLHAEQFSRDRHVRQMRETIAETIAAPAGARW
;
A
#
# COMPACT_ATOMS: atom_id res chain seq x y z
N MET A 1 21.85 10.82 -6.08
CA MET A 1 21.36 10.41 -4.72
C MET A 1 21.94 9.07 -4.27
N GLN A 2 21.99 8.04 -5.10
CA GLN A 2 22.56 6.72 -4.74
C GLN A 2 24.04 6.75 -4.32
N ARG A 3 24.79 7.80 -4.71
CA ARG A 3 26.20 8.01 -4.35
C ARG A 3 26.41 8.78 -3.03
N LEU A 4 25.31 9.19 -2.35
CA LEU A 4 25.43 9.86 -1.05
C LEU A 4 25.78 8.85 0.04
N PRO A 5 26.58 9.25 1.04
CA PRO A 5 26.94 8.38 2.15
C PRO A 5 25.70 7.81 2.83
N PHE A 6 25.68 6.50 3.10
CA PHE A 6 24.59 5.81 3.79
C PHE A 6 23.20 5.96 3.15
N ALA A 7 23.10 6.24 1.84
CA ALA A 7 21.84 6.47 1.13
C ALA A 7 20.83 5.32 1.35
N GLY A 8 21.30 4.07 1.44
CA GLY A 8 20.42 2.93 1.69
C GLY A 8 19.74 2.91 3.06
N ALA A 9 20.46 3.39 4.11
CA ALA A 9 19.96 3.39 5.48
C ALA A 9 19.17 4.66 5.83
N TYR A 10 19.58 5.79 5.27
CA TYR A 10 19.11 7.13 5.67
C TYR A 10 18.44 7.91 4.52
N TYR A 11 17.93 7.24 3.48
CA TYR A 11 17.31 7.91 2.31
C TYR A 11 16.20 8.91 2.67
N ARG A 12 15.48 8.67 3.77
CA ARG A 12 14.42 9.58 4.25
C ARG A 12 14.97 10.90 4.78
N GLN A 13 16.19 10.94 5.26
CA GLN A 13 16.85 12.18 5.72
C GLN A 13 17.24 13.06 4.54
N TYR A 14 17.37 12.48 3.34
CA TYR A 14 17.63 13.21 2.09
C TYR A 14 16.37 13.73 1.39
N LEU A 15 15.19 13.59 1.99
CA LEU A 15 13.93 14.14 1.44
C LEU A 15 14.02 15.60 0.96
N PRO A 16 14.72 16.53 1.66
CA PRO A 16 14.89 17.90 1.20
C PRO A 16 15.63 18.05 -0.13
N LEU A 17 16.44 17.05 -0.50
CA LEU A 17 17.22 17.05 -1.74
C LEU A 17 16.47 16.41 -2.92
N PHE A 18 15.35 15.77 -2.67
CA PHE A 18 14.57 15.10 -3.73
C PHE A 18 14.09 16.05 -4.82
N PRO A 19 13.62 17.29 -4.50
CA PRO A 19 13.28 18.26 -5.53
C PRO A 19 14.40 18.48 -6.53
N LEU A 20 15.60 18.80 -6.04
CA LEU A 20 16.76 19.03 -6.89
C LEU A 20 17.13 17.81 -7.74
N ALA A 21 17.05 16.61 -7.16
CA ALA A 21 17.46 15.39 -7.84
C ALA A 21 16.52 14.99 -8.98
N VAL A 22 15.19 15.15 -8.78
CA VAL A 22 14.21 14.72 -9.80
C VAL A 22 14.06 15.73 -10.92
N GLU A 23 14.37 17.01 -10.67
CA GLU A 23 14.29 18.08 -11.67
C GLU A 23 15.49 18.10 -12.64
N GLN A 24 16.54 17.31 -12.39
CA GLN A 24 17.75 17.23 -13.24
C GLN A 24 17.70 16.09 -14.27
N PHE A 25 16.60 15.35 -14.37
CA PHE A 25 16.48 14.33 -15.42
C PHE A 25 16.35 15.00 -16.78
N ASP A 26 17.23 14.61 -17.74
CA ASP A 26 17.08 14.97 -19.13
C ASP A 26 15.96 14.14 -19.76
N LEU A 27 14.84 14.78 -20.04
CA LEU A 27 13.65 14.18 -20.62
C LEU A 27 13.37 14.68 -22.05
N ASP A 28 14.25 15.49 -22.62
CA ASP A 28 14.14 16.10 -23.96
C ASP A 28 13.96 15.08 -25.08
N PRO A 29 14.64 13.92 -25.07
CA PRO A 29 14.53 12.95 -26.16
C PRO A 29 13.19 12.21 -26.21
N TYR A 30 12.33 12.36 -25.20
CA TYR A 30 11.14 11.52 -25.06
C TYR A 30 9.84 12.26 -25.41
N ASP A 31 8.91 11.56 -26.06
CA ASP A 31 7.54 12.02 -26.33
C ASP A 31 6.56 11.65 -25.20
N LEU A 32 6.87 10.61 -24.43
CA LEU A 32 6.11 10.17 -23.28
C LEU A 32 7.02 9.92 -22.08
N VAL A 33 6.66 10.48 -20.95
CA VAL A 33 7.27 10.23 -19.65
C VAL A 33 6.25 9.52 -18.77
N ILE A 34 6.61 8.36 -18.22
CA ILE A 34 5.79 7.63 -17.24
C ILE A 34 6.51 7.65 -15.90
N SER A 35 5.92 8.28 -14.90
CA SER A 35 6.44 8.24 -13.52
C SER A 35 5.62 7.31 -12.64
N SER A 36 6.29 6.36 -11.97
CA SER A 36 5.73 5.54 -10.89
C SER A 36 6.09 6.22 -9.56
N SER A 37 5.11 6.83 -8.89
CA SER A 37 5.37 7.79 -7.82
C SER A 37 4.62 7.48 -6.53
N HIS A 38 5.37 7.38 -5.44
CA HIS A 38 4.86 7.41 -4.06
C HIS A 38 5.42 8.61 -3.26
N CYS A 39 6.23 9.45 -3.93
CA CYS A 39 6.88 10.60 -3.32
C CYS A 39 7.19 11.66 -4.38
N ALA A 40 8.45 11.77 -4.83
CA ALA A 40 8.96 12.87 -5.64
C ALA A 40 8.95 12.62 -7.15
N ALA A 41 8.86 11.36 -7.62
CA ALA A 41 9.05 11.01 -9.02
C ALA A 41 8.08 11.74 -9.98
N LYS A 42 6.86 12.09 -9.54
CA LYS A 42 5.92 12.88 -10.33
C LYS A 42 6.38 14.30 -10.65
N ALA A 43 7.37 14.77 -9.91
CA ALA A 43 7.84 16.16 -10.02
C ALA A 43 8.97 16.36 -11.05
N VAL A 44 9.26 15.36 -11.86
CA VAL A 44 10.13 15.52 -13.04
C VAL A 44 9.63 16.67 -13.94
N VAL A 45 10.53 17.27 -14.65
CA VAL A 45 10.21 18.39 -15.58
C VAL A 45 10.15 17.82 -16.97
N PRO A 46 8.96 17.50 -17.51
CA PRO A 46 8.84 17.10 -18.91
C PRO A 46 9.06 18.31 -19.79
N THR A 47 9.76 18.11 -20.90
CA THR A 47 9.96 19.15 -21.90
C THR A 47 8.72 19.37 -22.74
N GLY A 48 8.66 20.49 -23.46
CA GLY A 48 7.46 21.06 -24.06
C GLY A 48 6.59 20.13 -24.94
N ARG A 49 7.15 19.05 -25.52
CA ARG A 49 6.39 18.06 -26.29
C ARG A 49 6.03 16.79 -25.53
N ALA A 50 6.79 16.46 -24.48
CA ALA A 50 6.61 15.22 -23.75
C ALA A 50 5.30 15.19 -22.94
N ARG A 51 4.51 14.15 -23.12
CA ARG A 51 3.35 13.89 -22.28
C ARG A 51 3.83 13.24 -20.97
N HIS A 52 3.31 13.66 -19.84
CA HIS A 52 3.62 13.07 -18.55
C HIS A 52 2.42 12.35 -17.97
N LEU A 53 2.50 11.02 -17.90
CA LEU A 53 1.57 10.13 -17.23
C LEU A 53 2.16 9.74 -15.86
N CYS A 54 1.45 10.00 -14.77
CA CYS A 54 1.89 9.63 -13.44
C CYS A 54 1.03 8.50 -12.86
N TYR A 55 1.61 7.32 -12.68
CA TYR A 55 1.03 6.28 -11.84
C TYR A 55 1.35 6.58 -10.39
N CYS A 56 0.36 7.12 -9.69
CA CYS A 56 0.50 7.58 -8.32
C CYS A 56 0.10 6.47 -7.34
N HIS A 57 1.06 5.92 -6.61
CA HIS A 57 0.79 4.96 -5.54
C HIS A 57 0.19 5.65 -4.32
N SER A 58 0.60 6.88 -4.06
CA SER A 58 0.10 7.75 -3.01
C SER A 58 0.70 9.14 -3.15
N PRO A 59 -0.02 10.22 -2.85
CA PRO A 59 0.61 11.49 -2.47
C PRO A 59 1.57 11.29 -1.29
N MET A 60 2.60 12.15 -1.19
CA MET A 60 3.69 12.03 -0.20
C MET A 60 3.15 11.88 1.23
N ARG A 61 3.01 10.64 1.74
CA ARG A 61 2.36 10.32 3.02
C ARG A 61 2.91 11.10 4.21
N TYR A 62 4.23 11.21 4.32
CA TYR A 62 4.85 11.87 5.49
C TYR A 62 4.58 13.37 5.54
N ALA A 63 4.28 14.00 4.40
CA ALA A 63 3.99 15.42 4.33
C ALA A 63 2.49 15.73 4.53
N TRP A 64 1.61 14.77 4.17
CA TRP A 64 0.17 15.00 4.17
C TRP A 64 -0.57 14.35 5.35
N ASP A 65 -0.40 13.05 5.58
CA ASP A 65 -1.28 12.31 6.50
C ASP A 65 -0.56 11.62 7.66
N GLN A 66 0.69 11.22 7.46
CA GLN A 66 1.39 10.35 8.40
C GLN A 66 2.59 11.03 9.05
N PHE A 67 2.52 12.35 9.23
CA PHE A 67 3.57 13.10 9.89
C PHE A 67 3.93 12.50 11.25
N ASP A 68 2.94 12.26 12.11
CA ASP A 68 3.18 11.81 13.48
C ASP A 68 3.75 10.39 13.55
N ALA A 69 3.39 9.52 12.61
CA ALA A 69 3.95 8.18 12.51
C ALA A 69 5.45 8.14 12.17
N TYR A 70 5.95 9.15 11.44
CA TYR A 70 7.34 9.21 10.99
C TYR A 70 8.19 10.25 11.73
N PHE A 71 7.63 11.41 12.02
CA PHE A 71 8.32 12.59 12.54
C PHE A 71 7.62 13.21 13.75
N GLY A 72 6.69 12.50 14.36
CA GLY A 72 6.01 12.93 15.57
C GLY A 72 6.95 12.98 16.78
N PRO A 73 6.51 13.66 17.89
CA PRO A 73 7.32 13.84 19.10
C PRO A 73 7.90 12.56 19.70
N ALA A 74 7.16 11.45 19.60
CA ALA A 74 7.59 10.14 20.09
C ALA A 74 8.73 9.51 19.24
N ARG A 75 8.96 10.01 18.01
CA ARG A 75 9.98 9.48 17.08
C ARG A 75 11.27 10.29 17.06
N VAL A 76 11.13 11.62 17.03
CA VAL A 76 12.26 12.54 16.83
C VAL A 76 12.42 13.54 17.96
N GLY A 77 11.62 13.44 19.01
CA GLY A 77 11.57 14.38 20.13
C GLY A 77 10.69 15.61 19.83
N PRO A 78 10.13 16.25 20.86
CA PRO A 78 9.15 17.34 20.70
C PRO A 78 9.72 18.58 20.01
N VAL A 79 10.95 18.95 20.34
CA VAL A 79 11.62 20.15 19.77
C VAL A 79 11.90 19.95 18.27
N ALA A 80 12.55 18.85 17.90
CA ALA A 80 12.86 18.55 16.50
C ALA A 80 11.58 18.36 15.68
N SER A 81 10.57 17.66 16.18
CA SER A 81 9.29 17.48 15.53
C SER A 81 8.65 18.83 15.18
N ARG A 82 8.54 19.75 16.18
CA ARG A 82 7.84 21.01 16.03
C ARG A 82 8.60 22.05 15.20
N TRP A 83 9.90 22.20 15.45
CA TRP A 83 10.66 23.33 14.92
C TRP A 83 11.51 22.99 13.68
N VAL A 84 11.80 21.72 13.43
CA VAL A 84 12.58 21.28 12.27
C VAL A 84 11.68 20.56 11.27
N TYR A 85 11.06 19.45 11.66
CA TYR A 85 10.38 18.59 10.70
C TYR A 85 9.03 19.17 10.22
N ARG A 86 8.22 19.78 11.07
CA ARG A 86 6.93 20.38 10.63
C ARG A 86 7.11 21.47 9.57
N PRO A 87 7.95 22.50 9.74
CA PRO A 87 8.14 23.50 8.70
C PRO A 87 8.79 22.95 7.44
N LEU A 88 9.73 21.99 7.56
CA LEU A 88 10.34 21.33 6.43
C LEU A 88 9.34 20.55 5.60
N LEU A 89 8.50 19.72 6.24
CA LEU A 89 7.50 18.91 5.54
C LEU A 89 6.34 19.77 5.02
N ALA A 90 5.98 20.84 5.67
CA ALA A 90 5.02 21.81 5.13
C ALA A 90 5.56 22.49 3.84
N ARG A 91 6.87 22.76 3.74
CA ARG A 91 7.48 23.24 2.51
C ARG A 91 7.48 22.19 1.41
N LEU A 92 7.81 20.93 1.77
CA LEU A 92 7.75 19.80 0.84
C LEU A 92 6.32 19.53 0.34
N ALA A 93 5.30 19.64 1.21
CA ALA A 93 3.90 19.49 0.82
C ALA A 93 3.47 20.56 -0.21
N ARG A 94 3.89 21.82 -0.01
CA ARG A 94 3.62 22.89 -0.98
C ARG A 94 4.31 22.64 -2.33
N TRP A 95 5.57 22.21 -2.31
CA TRP A 95 6.28 21.83 -3.52
C TRP A 95 5.63 20.62 -4.20
N ASP A 96 5.24 19.61 -3.43
CA ASP A 96 4.56 18.41 -3.90
C ASP A 96 3.23 18.75 -4.60
N ALA A 97 2.42 19.64 -4.01
CA ALA A 97 1.20 20.12 -4.63
C ALA A 97 1.47 20.97 -5.90
N ALA A 98 2.42 21.91 -5.84
CA ALA A 98 2.75 22.78 -6.97
C ALA A 98 3.23 21.99 -8.19
N THR A 99 4.05 20.96 -7.98
CA THR A 99 4.59 20.13 -9.07
C THR A 99 3.56 19.17 -9.68
N ALA A 100 2.38 19.00 -9.09
CA ALA A 100 1.30 18.24 -9.69
C ALA A 100 0.81 18.85 -11.02
N THR A 101 1.07 20.13 -11.27
CA THR A 101 0.80 20.79 -12.55
C THR A 101 1.67 20.29 -13.71
N ARG A 102 2.81 19.63 -13.40
CA ARG A 102 3.71 19.03 -14.39
C ARG A 102 3.18 17.71 -14.97
N VAL A 103 2.18 17.12 -14.33
CA VAL A 103 1.55 15.88 -14.76
C VAL A 103 0.39 16.19 -15.66
N HIS A 104 0.36 15.60 -16.87
CA HIS A 104 -0.76 15.71 -17.79
C HIS A 104 -1.92 14.82 -17.34
N ARG A 105 -1.66 13.56 -17.00
CA ARG A 105 -2.67 12.60 -16.56
C ARG A 105 -2.20 11.83 -15.33
N PHE A 106 -3.06 11.79 -14.30
CA PHE A 106 -2.85 10.96 -13.13
C PHE A 106 -3.57 9.61 -13.26
N LEU A 107 -2.87 8.54 -12.92
CA LEU A 107 -3.43 7.24 -12.60
C LEU A 107 -3.32 7.00 -11.11
N ALA A 108 -4.39 6.53 -10.49
CA ALA A 108 -4.41 6.15 -9.09
C ALA A 108 -4.52 4.63 -8.96
N ASN A 109 -3.81 4.04 -8.00
CA ASN A 109 -3.88 2.61 -7.71
C ASN A 109 -5.16 2.19 -6.98
N SER A 110 -6.02 3.16 -6.57
CA SER A 110 -7.27 2.93 -5.85
C SER A 110 -8.16 4.18 -5.89
N ARG A 111 -9.44 4.03 -5.56
CA ARG A 111 -10.35 5.17 -5.31
C ARG A 111 -9.84 6.01 -4.15
N HIS A 112 -9.38 5.36 -3.08
CA HIS A 112 -8.78 6.03 -1.93
C HIS A 112 -7.65 6.96 -2.35
N VAL A 113 -6.73 6.52 -3.21
CA VAL A 113 -5.63 7.37 -3.71
C VAL A 113 -6.13 8.42 -4.70
N ALA A 114 -7.15 8.12 -5.53
CA ALA A 114 -7.77 9.13 -6.41
C ALA A 114 -8.37 10.29 -5.60
N ASP A 115 -9.04 10.00 -4.48
CA ASP A 115 -9.58 11.02 -3.57
C ASP A 115 -8.47 11.83 -2.89
N ARG A 116 -7.35 11.22 -2.55
CA ARG A 116 -6.16 11.91 -2.03
C ARG A 116 -5.53 12.82 -3.07
N ILE A 117 -5.43 12.38 -4.34
CA ILE A 117 -4.96 13.21 -5.47
C ILE A 117 -5.90 14.42 -5.63
N ARG A 118 -7.20 14.21 -5.58
CA ARG A 118 -8.18 15.29 -5.62
C ARG A 118 -7.99 16.27 -4.47
N ARG A 119 -7.85 15.75 -3.25
CA ARG A 119 -7.73 16.55 -2.03
C ARG A 119 -6.46 17.40 -1.98
N TYR A 120 -5.30 16.81 -2.32
CA TYR A 120 -4.00 17.44 -2.12
C TYR A 120 -3.46 18.15 -3.36
N TYR A 121 -3.83 17.68 -4.56
CA TYR A 121 -3.35 18.23 -5.82
C TYR A 121 -4.43 18.98 -6.61
N ASN A 122 -5.68 18.92 -6.18
CA ASN A 122 -6.83 19.43 -6.93
C ASN A 122 -6.86 18.91 -8.37
N ARG A 123 -6.59 17.59 -8.55
CA ARG A 123 -6.53 16.91 -9.85
C ARG A 123 -7.42 15.67 -9.82
N VAL A 124 -7.97 15.34 -10.99
CA VAL A 124 -8.68 14.06 -11.20
C VAL A 124 -7.66 12.97 -11.53
N ALA A 125 -7.97 11.72 -11.21
CA ALA A 125 -7.17 10.56 -11.57
C ALA A 125 -8.04 9.45 -12.13
N THR A 126 -7.54 8.77 -13.17
CA THR A 126 -8.11 7.51 -13.66
C THR A 126 -7.66 6.37 -12.76
N ILE A 127 -8.58 5.51 -12.34
CA ILE A 127 -8.23 4.37 -11.48
C ILE A 127 -7.73 3.22 -12.35
N VAL A 128 -6.51 2.78 -12.07
CA VAL A 128 -5.90 1.57 -12.63
C VAL A 128 -5.33 0.77 -11.47
N TYR A 129 -6.01 -0.29 -11.09
CA TYR A 129 -5.59 -1.12 -9.95
C TYR A 129 -4.23 -1.77 -10.20
N PRO A 130 -3.40 -1.97 -9.15
CA PRO A 130 -2.11 -2.65 -9.27
C PRO A 130 -2.28 -4.09 -9.76
N PRO A 131 -1.30 -4.62 -10.49
CA PRO A 131 -1.35 -6.00 -10.97
C PRO A 131 -1.09 -6.97 -9.82
N VAL A 132 -1.95 -7.99 -9.71
CA VAL A 132 -1.70 -9.17 -8.87
C VAL A 132 -1.53 -10.38 -9.78
N ASP A 133 -0.52 -11.19 -9.50
CA ASP A 133 -0.27 -12.42 -10.26
C ASP A 133 -1.21 -13.54 -9.81
N THR A 134 -2.45 -13.48 -10.32
CA THR A 134 -3.50 -14.47 -10.01
C THR A 134 -3.23 -15.83 -10.65
N VAL A 135 -2.24 -15.96 -11.54
CA VAL A 135 -1.78 -17.25 -12.07
C VAL A 135 -0.84 -17.91 -11.08
N PHE A 136 0.11 -17.15 -10.54
CA PHE A 136 1.03 -17.64 -9.52
C PHE A 136 0.33 -17.92 -8.19
N TYR A 137 -0.47 -16.94 -7.69
CA TYR A 137 -1.29 -17.12 -6.50
C TYR A 137 -2.58 -17.84 -6.89
N HIS A 138 -2.75 -19.09 -6.45
CA HIS A 138 -3.92 -19.91 -6.71
C HIS A 138 -4.21 -20.86 -5.55
N PRO A 139 -5.45 -21.34 -5.38
CA PRO A 139 -5.82 -22.26 -4.31
C PRO A 139 -5.04 -23.59 -4.42
N ALA A 140 -4.85 -24.26 -3.28
CA ALA A 140 -4.41 -25.65 -3.24
C ALA A 140 -5.61 -26.59 -3.07
N VAL A 141 -5.49 -27.81 -3.59
CA VAL A 141 -6.59 -28.81 -3.60
C VAL A 141 -6.93 -29.29 -2.19
N SER A 142 -5.98 -29.27 -1.24
CA SER A 142 -6.16 -29.90 0.09
C SER A 142 -5.47 -29.16 1.24
N ALA A 143 -5.31 -27.84 1.17
CA ALA A 143 -4.66 -27.09 2.25
C ALA A 143 -5.59 -26.95 3.47
N GLN A 144 -5.17 -27.53 4.60
CA GLN A 144 -5.87 -27.37 5.88
C GLN A 144 -5.49 -26.04 6.53
N ALA A 145 -6.48 -25.21 6.73
CA ALA A 145 -6.30 -23.91 7.38
C ALA A 145 -6.07 -24.09 8.90
N SER A 146 -5.03 -23.46 9.44
CA SER A 146 -4.62 -23.67 10.83
C SER A 146 -4.28 -22.41 11.62
N HIS A 147 -4.10 -21.26 10.98
CA HIS A 147 -3.63 -20.03 11.63
C HIS A 147 -4.13 -18.78 10.91
N PHE A 148 -4.13 -17.67 11.59
CA PHE A 148 -4.23 -16.35 10.96
C PHE A 148 -2.85 -15.90 10.46
N LEU A 149 -2.84 -15.11 9.39
CA LEU A 149 -1.60 -14.72 8.73
C LEU A 149 -1.53 -13.20 8.55
N ILE A 150 -0.35 -12.64 8.79
CA ILE A 150 0.04 -11.29 8.34
C ILE A 150 1.22 -11.41 7.39
N VAL A 151 1.13 -10.77 6.22
CA VAL A 151 2.25 -10.58 5.29
C VAL A 151 2.46 -9.07 5.15
N SER A 152 3.52 -8.52 5.75
CA SER A 152 3.69 -7.06 5.82
C SER A 152 5.11 -6.63 6.17
N ALA A 153 5.46 -5.39 5.78
CA ALA A 153 6.56 -4.69 6.43
C ALA A 153 6.20 -4.36 7.89
N LEU A 154 7.12 -4.63 8.82
CA LEU A 154 6.89 -4.42 10.25
C LEU A 154 7.17 -2.96 10.63
N VAL A 155 6.17 -2.10 10.36
CA VAL A 155 6.20 -0.65 10.58
C VAL A 155 4.95 -0.20 11.35
N PRO A 156 4.99 0.91 12.11
CA PRO A 156 3.94 1.28 13.06
C PRO A 156 2.54 1.39 12.48
N TYR A 157 2.39 1.97 11.28
CA TYR A 157 1.06 2.20 10.70
C TYR A 157 0.35 0.92 10.24
N LYS A 158 1.06 -0.19 10.15
CA LYS A 158 0.50 -1.52 9.87
C LYS A 158 -0.22 -2.13 11.08
N ARG A 159 -0.02 -1.57 12.29
CA ARG A 159 -0.75 -1.95 13.51
C ARG A 159 -0.73 -3.45 13.83
N ILE A 160 0.40 -4.09 13.67
CA ILE A 160 0.55 -5.54 13.87
C ILE A 160 0.23 -5.94 15.30
N GLU A 161 0.55 -5.09 16.29
CA GLU A 161 0.19 -5.27 17.69
C GLU A 161 -1.33 -5.41 17.91
N LEU A 162 -2.15 -4.79 17.08
CA LEU A 162 -3.61 -4.93 17.14
C LEU A 162 -4.04 -6.36 16.81
N ALA A 163 -3.48 -6.96 15.76
CA ALA A 163 -3.75 -8.33 15.36
C ALA A 163 -3.23 -9.33 16.40
N MET A 164 -2.02 -9.10 16.94
CA MET A 164 -1.48 -9.94 18.03
C MET A 164 -2.41 -9.95 19.24
N SER A 165 -2.91 -8.78 19.63
CA SER A 165 -3.86 -8.63 20.75
C SER A 165 -5.21 -9.29 20.47
N ALA A 166 -5.73 -9.18 19.24
CA ALA A 166 -6.97 -9.81 18.81
C ALA A 166 -6.84 -11.35 18.81
N CYS A 167 -5.78 -11.90 18.20
CA CYS A 167 -5.51 -13.34 18.18
C CYS A 167 -5.33 -13.92 19.60
N LYS A 168 -4.65 -13.18 20.50
CA LYS A 168 -4.55 -13.58 21.90
C LYS A 168 -5.92 -13.68 22.58
N ARG A 169 -6.86 -12.77 22.30
CA ARG A 169 -8.21 -12.77 22.88
C ARG A 169 -9.04 -13.98 22.43
N VAL A 170 -8.91 -14.38 21.17
CA VAL A 170 -9.65 -15.54 20.63
C VAL A 170 -8.90 -16.86 20.77
N GLY A 171 -7.67 -16.85 21.33
CA GLY A 171 -6.85 -18.05 21.53
C GLY A 171 -6.37 -18.69 20.23
N ALA A 172 -6.18 -17.93 19.16
CA ALA A 172 -5.84 -18.44 17.83
C ALA A 172 -4.38 -18.17 17.45
N PRO A 173 -3.71 -19.11 16.74
CA PRO A 173 -2.36 -18.92 16.26
C PRO A 173 -2.28 -17.81 15.21
N LEU A 174 -1.21 -17.00 15.29
CA LEU A 174 -0.87 -15.95 14.32
C LEU A 174 0.53 -16.18 13.78
N ARG A 175 0.66 -16.25 12.46
CA ARG A 175 1.94 -16.22 11.76
C ARG A 175 2.17 -14.85 11.13
N ILE A 176 3.41 -14.35 11.21
CA ILE A 176 3.79 -13.03 10.70
C ILE A 176 4.97 -13.19 9.77
N VAL A 177 4.72 -12.93 8.48
CA VAL A 177 5.73 -12.89 7.42
C VAL A 177 6.15 -11.45 7.18
N GLY A 178 7.44 -11.22 7.09
CA GLY A 178 8.05 -9.93 6.78
C GLY A 178 9.07 -9.48 7.80
N ASP A 179 9.57 -8.26 7.59
CA ASP A 179 10.61 -7.66 8.41
C ASP A 179 10.43 -6.14 8.46
N GLY A 180 11.07 -5.49 9.43
CA GLY A 180 11.01 -4.04 9.56
C GLY A 180 11.52 -3.52 10.89
N PRO A 181 11.56 -2.18 11.05
CA PRO A 181 12.14 -1.54 12.24
C PRO A 181 11.41 -1.91 13.55
N ASP A 182 10.12 -2.28 13.50
CA ASP A 182 9.34 -2.62 14.68
C ASP A 182 9.49 -4.09 15.10
N ARG A 183 10.19 -4.93 14.33
CA ARG A 183 10.30 -6.37 14.59
C ARG A 183 10.70 -6.69 16.01
N ARG A 184 11.81 -6.10 16.51
CA ARG A 184 12.31 -6.36 17.86
C ARG A 184 11.33 -5.97 18.97
N ARG A 185 10.55 -4.91 18.74
CA ARG A 185 9.48 -4.49 19.68
C ARG A 185 8.35 -5.50 19.68
N LEU A 186 7.85 -5.86 18.52
CA LEU A 186 6.75 -6.82 18.35
C LEU A 186 7.10 -8.20 18.90
N GLU A 187 8.32 -8.71 18.66
CA GLU A 187 8.79 -9.99 19.21
C GLU A 187 8.83 -9.99 20.76
N ARG A 188 9.20 -8.88 21.40
CA ARG A 188 9.17 -8.76 22.87
C ARG A 188 7.76 -8.72 23.46
N GLU A 189 6.80 -8.20 22.69
CA GLU A 189 5.39 -8.08 23.10
C GLU A 189 4.57 -9.34 22.73
N ALA A 190 5.15 -10.22 21.91
CA ALA A 190 4.49 -11.42 21.42
C ALA A 190 4.25 -12.46 22.51
N GLY A 191 3.05 -13.05 22.49
CA GLY A 191 2.72 -14.23 23.30
C GLY A 191 3.04 -15.54 22.55
N PRO A 192 2.82 -16.71 23.21
CA PRO A 192 3.20 -18.02 22.68
C PRO A 192 2.43 -18.43 21.39
N LEU A 193 1.35 -17.75 21.07
CA LEU A 193 0.55 -17.99 19.87
C LEU A 193 1.06 -17.25 18.62
N VAL A 194 2.09 -16.40 18.75
CA VAL A 194 2.61 -15.59 17.65
C VAL A 194 3.95 -16.14 17.17
N THR A 195 4.06 -16.42 15.88
CA THR A 195 5.28 -16.88 15.23
C THR A 195 5.73 -15.89 14.17
N PHE A 196 6.96 -15.39 14.27
CA PHE A 196 7.59 -14.54 13.25
C PHE A 196 8.43 -15.39 12.31
N LEU A 197 8.04 -15.42 11.04
CA LEU A 197 8.70 -16.21 10.00
C LEU A 197 9.83 -15.45 9.28
N GLY A 198 9.91 -14.13 9.49
CA GLY A 198 10.86 -13.30 8.75
C GLY A 198 10.46 -13.10 7.29
N ARG A 199 11.45 -12.87 6.43
CA ARG A 199 11.23 -12.77 4.99
C ARG A 199 11.21 -14.17 4.40
N LEU A 200 10.22 -14.43 3.59
CA LEU A 200 10.02 -15.67 2.84
C LEU A 200 10.14 -15.40 1.34
N THR A 201 10.34 -16.44 0.55
CA THR A 201 10.20 -16.40 -0.90
C THR A 201 8.73 -16.27 -1.31
N ASP A 202 8.45 -15.90 -2.54
CA ASP A 202 7.06 -15.76 -3.02
C ASP A 202 6.34 -17.13 -2.99
N GLU A 203 7.04 -18.24 -3.26
CA GLU A 203 6.53 -19.61 -3.15
C GLU A 203 6.13 -19.95 -1.71
N GLU A 204 6.98 -19.63 -0.75
CA GLU A 204 6.70 -19.87 0.67
C GLU A 204 5.53 -18.98 1.15
N VAL A 205 5.47 -17.72 0.73
CA VAL A 205 4.36 -16.81 1.03
C VAL A 205 3.05 -17.36 0.46
N ARG A 206 3.07 -17.89 -0.76
CA ARG A 206 1.89 -18.53 -1.37
C ARG A 206 1.41 -19.73 -0.55
N GLU A 207 2.33 -20.57 -0.04
CA GLU A 207 1.96 -21.70 0.83
C GLU A 207 1.38 -21.22 2.18
N GLU A 208 1.93 -20.15 2.76
CA GLU A 208 1.35 -19.53 3.96
C GLU A 208 -0.06 -18.99 3.70
N TYR A 209 -0.31 -18.33 2.55
CA TYR A 209 -1.67 -17.94 2.17
C TYR A 209 -2.62 -19.14 2.11
N ARG A 210 -2.21 -20.23 1.45
CA ARG A 210 -3.03 -21.44 1.27
C ARG A 210 -3.42 -22.12 2.59
N GLN A 211 -2.58 -21.99 3.61
CA GLN A 211 -2.79 -22.57 4.94
C GLN A 211 -3.44 -21.61 5.94
N ALA A 212 -3.66 -20.37 5.56
CA ALA A 212 -4.29 -19.39 6.44
C ALA A 212 -5.80 -19.62 6.59
N LEU A 213 -6.34 -19.43 7.79
CA LEU A 213 -7.77 -19.28 8.06
C LEU A 213 -8.29 -17.98 7.41
N ALA A 214 -7.54 -16.91 7.61
CA ALA A 214 -7.72 -15.62 6.95
C ALA A 214 -6.42 -14.81 7.02
N VAL A 215 -6.23 -13.88 6.08
CA VAL A 215 -5.16 -12.90 6.12
C VAL A 215 -5.65 -11.62 6.80
N LEU A 216 -4.82 -11.07 7.67
CA LEU A 216 -5.17 -9.94 8.54
C LEU A 216 -4.56 -8.64 8.02
N LEU A 217 -5.39 -7.61 7.89
CA LEU A 217 -5.00 -6.26 7.49
C LEU A 217 -5.46 -5.25 8.56
N PRO A 218 -4.74 -5.13 9.70
CA PRO A 218 -5.17 -4.29 10.83
C PRO A 218 -4.93 -2.79 10.62
N GLY A 219 -4.11 -2.41 9.63
CA GLY A 219 -3.79 -1.03 9.28
C GLY A 219 -4.50 -0.55 8.02
N GLU A 220 -4.48 0.77 7.80
CA GLU A 220 -4.99 1.39 6.58
C GLU A 220 -3.96 1.31 5.45
N GLU A 221 -4.39 0.83 4.28
CA GLU A 221 -3.59 0.71 3.07
C GLU A 221 -4.12 1.61 1.95
N ASP A 222 -3.24 2.01 1.03
CA ASP A 222 -3.68 2.76 -0.16
C ASP A 222 -4.47 1.88 -1.14
N PHE A 223 -4.04 0.64 -1.33
CA PHE A 223 -4.74 -0.39 -2.11
C PHE A 223 -4.76 -1.72 -1.35
N GLY A 224 -3.59 -2.24 -0.99
CA GLY A 224 -3.43 -3.55 -0.36
C GLY A 224 -3.34 -4.68 -1.39
N ILE A 225 -2.12 -4.99 -1.85
CA ILE A 225 -1.87 -6.14 -2.73
C ILE A 225 -2.09 -7.45 -1.98
N VAL A 226 -1.61 -7.52 -0.74
CA VAL A 226 -1.69 -8.71 0.14
C VAL A 226 -3.11 -9.28 0.29
N PRO A 227 -4.18 -8.48 0.52
CA PRO A 227 -5.55 -8.97 0.48
C PRO A 227 -5.91 -9.69 -0.81
N VAL A 228 -5.51 -9.14 -1.96
CA VAL A 228 -5.85 -9.73 -3.26
C VAL A 228 -5.05 -10.99 -3.55
N GLU A 229 -3.78 -11.08 -3.13
CA GLU A 229 -2.98 -12.31 -3.19
C GLU A 229 -3.59 -13.44 -2.35
N SER A 230 -4.03 -13.11 -1.13
CA SER A 230 -4.78 -14.03 -0.27
C SER A 230 -6.05 -14.54 -0.95
N GLN A 231 -6.84 -13.63 -1.52
CA GLN A 231 -8.06 -13.96 -2.23
C GLN A 231 -7.79 -14.77 -3.50
N ALA A 232 -6.70 -14.51 -4.22
CA ALA A 232 -6.29 -15.32 -5.35
C ALA A 232 -5.96 -16.77 -4.93
N CYS A 233 -5.47 -16.97 -3.68
CA CYS A 233 -5.32 -18.30 -3.06
C CYS A 233 -6.64 -18.85 -2.47
N GLY A 234 -7.78 -18.20 -2.66
CA GLY A 234 -9.09 -18.62 -2.17
C GLY A 234 -9.29 -18.41 -0.67
N ARG A 235 -8.51 -17.53 -0.03
CA ARG A 235 -8.57 -17.28 1.41
C ARG A 235 -9.19 -15.92 1.73
N PRO A 236 -10.10 -15.86 2.71
CA PRO A 236 -10.76 -14.63 3.11
C PRO A 236 -9.77 -13.67 3.82
N VAL A 237 -10.18 -12.41 3.92
CA VAL A 237 -9.39 -11.36 4.55
C VAL A 237 -10.16 -10.76 5.72
N VAL A 238 -9.49 -10.48 6.85
CA VAL A 238 -10.05 -9.65 7.92
C VAL A 238 -9.33 -8.30 7.89
N ALA A 239 -10.04 -7.24 7.56
CA ALA A 239 -9.44 -5.95 7.33
C ALA A 239 -10.14 -4.80 8.08
N LEU A 240 -9.36 -3.79 8.47
CA LEU A 240 -9.91 -2.51 8.91
C LEU A 240 -10.64 -1.84 7.74
N ALA A 241 -11.90 -1.44 7.95
CA ALA A 241 -12.76 -0.81 6.95
C ALA A 241 -12.30 0.61 6.59
N ARG A 242 -11.05 0.74 6.10
CA ARG A 242 -10.44 2.01 5.69
C ARG A 242 -9.54 1.84 4.47
N GLY A 243 -9.41 2.93 3.70
CA GLY A 243 -8.51 2.95 2.54
C GLY A 243 -8.88 1.93 1.48
N GLY A 244 -7.87 1.31 0.89
CA GLY A 244 -8.01 0.31 -0.18
C GLY A 244 -8.72 -0.99 0.23
N ALA A 245 -8.80 -1.30 1.53
CA ALA A 245 -9.55 -2.47 2.01
C ALA A 245 -11.04 -2.40 1.62
N LEU A 246 -11.62 -1.20 1.53
CA LEU A 246 -13.01 -0.99 1.08
C LEU A 246 -13.23 -1.31 -0.42
N GLU A 247 -12.14 -1.47 -1.16
CA GLU A 247 -12.18 -1.81 -2.60
C GLU A 247 -11.78 -3.27 -2.86
N THR A 248 -10.92 -3.81 -1.99
CA THR A 248 -10.35 -5.15 -2.16
C THR A 248 -11.06 -6.23 -1.36
N VAL A 249 -11.88 -5.85 -0.38
CA VAL A 249 -12.63 -6.79 0.47
C VAL A 249 -14.13 -6.48 0.42
N VAL A 250 -14.93 -7.49 0.10
CA VAL A 250 -16.38 -7.44 0.16
C VAL A 250 -16.83 -8.15 1.44
N ASP A 251 -17.41 -7.39 2.38
CA ASP A 251 -17.84 -7.93 3.68
C ASP A 251 -18.85 -9.06 3.55
N GLY A 252 -18.61 -10.19 4.20
CA GLY A 252 -19.44 -11.40 4.13
C GLY A 252 -19.27 -12.25 2.86
N ASP A 253 -18.52 -11.79 1.86
CA ASP A 253 -18.28 -12.53 0.61
C ASP A 253 -16.80 -12.91 0.41
N THR A 254 -15.88 -11.95 0.50
CA THR A 254 -14.44 -12.19 0.35
C THR A 254 -13.66 -12.00 1.64
N GLY A 255 -14.35 -11.68 2.72
CA GLY A 255 -13.74 -11.48 4.03
C GLY A 255 -14.67 -10.77 5.01
N VAL A 256 -14.10 -10.26 6.09
CA VAL A 256 -14.81 -9.54 7.15
C VAL A 256 -14.15 -8.18 7.37
N LEU A 257 -14.95 -7.12 7.35
CA LEU A 257 -14.54 -5.77 7.66
C LEU A 257 -14.86 -5.42 9.12
N PHE A 258 -13.90 -4.83 9.84
CA PHE A 258 -14.13 -4.23 11.15
C PHE A 258 -13.87 -2.73 11.11
N HIS A 259 -14.66 -1.94 11.86
CA HIS A 259 -14.68 -0.49 11.72
C HIS A 259 -13.82 0.24 12.75
N GLU A 260 -13.82 -0.27 14.01
CA GLU A 260 -13.06 0.35 15.07
C GLU A 260 -11.66 -0.28 15.16
N PRO A 261 -10.59 0.55 15.13
CA PRO A 261 -9.21 0.05 15.16
C PRO A 261 -8.80 -0.39 16.57
N GLU A 262 -9.58 -1.32 17.14
CA GLU A 262 -9.46 -1.85 18.49
C GLU A 262 -9.40 -3.38 18.50
N ALA A 263 -8.66 -3.95 19.46
CA ALA A 263 -8.47 -5.40 19.56
C ALA A 263 -9.79 -6.17 19.77
N GLY A 264 -10.78 -5.56 20.42
CA GLY A 264 -12.10 -6.15 20.61
C GLY A 264 -12.88 -6.29 19.29
N ALA A 265 -12.93 -5.22 18.50
CA ALA A 265 -13.60 -5.23 17.20
C ALA A 265 -12.94 -6.20 16.22
N MET A 266 -11.60 -6.24 16.20
CA MET A 266 -10.87 -7.19 15.37
C MET A 266 -11.08 -8.64 15.85
N ALA A 267 -11.08 -8.90 17.19
CA ALA A 267 -11.36 -10.23 17.72
C ALA A 267 -12.74 -10.75 17.32
N ALA A 268 -13.78 -9.91 17.37
CA ALA A 268 -15.11 -10.25 16.89
C ALA A 268 -15.11 -10.59 15.38
N ALA A 269 -14.33 -9.87 14.57
CA ALA A 269 -14.16 -10.18 13.15
C ALA A 269 -13.41 -11.50 12.91
N LEU A 270 -12.42 -11.85 13.75
CA LEU A 270 -11.73 -13.15 13.70
C LEU A 270 -12.68 -14.30 14.04
N GLU A 271 -13.54 -14.14 15.06
CA GLU A 271 -14.57 -15.13 15.40
C GLU A 271 -15.61 -15.27 14.29
N ARG A 272 -15.98 -14.14 13.66
CA ARG A 272 -16.92 -14.12 12.55
C ARG A 272 -16.37 -14.90 11.35
N VAL A 273 -15.14 -14.62 10.90
CA VAL A 273 -14.52 -15.31 9.76
C VAL A 273 -14.29 -16.80 10.01
N ALA A 274 -14.09 -17.21 11.27
CA ALA A 274 -13.94 -18.61 11.65
C ALA A 274 -15.28 -19.39 11.65
N ARG A 275 -16.41 -18.71 11.88
CA ARG A 275 -17.76 -19.31 11.91
C ARG A 275 -18.46 -19.31 10.57
N GLU A 276 -18.27 -18.26 9.76
CA GLU A 276 -18.88 -18.11 8.44
C GLU A 276 -18.20 -19.02 7.42
N ARG A 277 -18.97 -19.46 6.44
CA ARG A 277 -18.44 -20.25 5.31
C ARG A 277 -18.12 -19.29 4.15
N PHE A 278 -16.87 -19.28 3.74
CA PHE A 278 -16.40 -18.52 2.60
C PHE A 278 -16.13 -19.46 1.43
N ASP A 279 -16.72 -19.16 0.28
CA ASP A 279 -16.49 -19.92 -0.95
C ASP A 279 -15.18 -19.50 -1.61
N ALA A 280 -14.19 -20.40 -1.64
CA ALA A 280 -12.87 -20.14 -2.20
C ALA A 280 -12.91 -19.77 -3.68
N GLY A 281 -13.87 -20.32 -4.45
CA GLY A 281 -14.05 -20.01 -5.86
C GLY A 281 -14.55 -18.56 -6.08
N ARG A 282 -15.52 -18.14 -5.28
CA ARG A 282 -16.02 -16.75 -5.32
C ARG A 282 -14.96 -15.74 -4.89
N ILE A 283 -14.24 -16.04 -3.81
CA ILE A 283 -13.11 -15.21 -3.35
C ILE A 283 -12.08 -15.06 -4.46
N ARG A 284 -11.69 -16.17 -5.11
CA ARG A 284 -10.75 -16.13 -6.23
C ARG A 284 -11.28 -15.32 -7.41
N LEU A 285 -12.54 -15.53 -7.80
CA LEU A 285 -13.16 -14.78 -8.90
C LEU A 285 -13.13 -13.27 -8.65
N HIS A 286 -13.29 -12.84 -7.39
CA HIS A 286 -13.13 -11.45 -7.00
C HIS A 286 -11.69 -10.96 -7.23
N ALA A 287 -10.68 -11.75 -6.84
CA ALA A 287 -9.27 -11.40 -7.04
C ALA A 287 -8.88 -11.25 -8.52
N GLU A 288 -9.51 -11.98 -9.43
CA GLU A 288 -9.23 -11.91 -10.87
C GLU A 288 -9.55 -10.54 -11.48
N GLN A 289 -10.40 -9.73 -10.82
CA GLN A 289 -10.64 -8.35 -11.22
C GLN A 289 -9.39 -7.45 -11.10
N PHE A 290 -8.39 -7.88 -10.36
CA PHE A 290 -7.11 -7.19 -10.14
C PHE A 290 -5.94 -7.90 -10.82
N SER A 291 -6.23 -8.75 -11.81
CA SER A 291 -5.22 -9.55 -12.50
C SER A 291 -4.22 -8.69 -13.27
N ARG A 292 -3.02 -9.24 -13.48
CA ARG A 292 -1.95 -8.63 -14.27
C ARG A 292 -2.40 -8.29 -15.69
N ASP A 293 -3.18 -9.17 -16.33
CA ASP A 293 -3.66 -8.96 -17.71
C ASP A 293 -4.61 -7.76 -17.80
N ARG A 294 -5.49 -7.60 -16.83
CA ARG A 294 -6.38 -6.44 -16.75
C ARG A 294 -5.59 -5.14 -16.56
N HIS A 295 -4.63 -5.14 -15.65
CA HIS A 295 -3.76 -3.99 -15.43
C HIS A 295 -3.03 -3.58 -16.72
N VAL A 296 -2.37 -4.55 -17.39
CA VAL A 296 -1.62 -4.28 -18.64
C VAL A 296 -2.53 -3.73 -19.74
N ARG A 297 -3.74 -4.27 -19.89
CA ARG A 297 -4.72 -3.78 -20.86
C ARG A 297 -5.10 -2.33 -20.54
N GLN A 298 -5.51 -2.02 -19.32
CA GLN A 298 -5.89 -0.67 -18.90
C GLN A 298 -4.74 0.34 -19.04
N MET A 299 -3.51 -0.08 -18.70
CA MET A 299 -2.32 0.76 -18.88
C MET A 299 -2.08 1.06 -20.37
N ARG A 300 -2.16 0.07 -21.26
CA ARG A 300 -1.98 0.27 -22.69
C ARG A 300 -3.02 1.22 -23.29
N GLU A 301 -4.28 1.04 -22.94
CA GLU A 301 -5.39 1.91 -23.35
C GLU A 301 -5.14 3.35 -22.91
N THR A 302 -4.80 3.55 -21.62
CA THR A 302 -4.55 4.87 -21.06
C THR A 302 -3.32 5.55 -21.68
N ILE A 303 -2.26 4.80 -21.95
CA ILE A 303 -1.07 5.31 -22.63
C ILE A 303 -1.43 5.77 -24.05
N ALA A 304 -2.14 4.93 -24.82
CA ALA A 304 -2.57 5.26 -26.19
C ALA A 304 -3.44 6.53 -26.23
N GLU A 305 -4.43 6.63 -25.34
CA GLU A 305 -5.27 7.83 -25.20
C GLU A 305 -4.45 9.07 -24.84
N THR A 306 -3.46 8.92 -23.94
CA THR A 306 -2.62 10.03 -23.50
C THR A 306 -1.73 10.55 -24.63
N ILE A 307 -1.20 9.66 -25.47
CA ILE A 307 -0.38 10.03 -26.62
C ILE A 307 -1.25 10.70 -27.70
N ALA A 308 -2.43 10.15 -28.00
CA ALA A 308 -3.34 10.65 -29.03
C ALA A 308 -4.03 11.98 -28.67
N ALA A 309 -3.98 12.39 -27.42
CA ALA A 309 -4.67 13.58 -26.96
C ALA A 309 -4.11 14.87 -27.60
N PRO A 310 -4.97 15.90 -27.84
CA PRO A 310 -4.53 17.19 -28.36
C PRO A 310 -3.46 17.85 -27.51
N ALA A 311 -2.67 18.74 -28.11
CA ALA A 311 -1.69 19.54 -27.38
C ALA A 311 -2.38 20.34 -26.26
N GLY A 312 -1.83 20.31 -25.04
CA GLY A 312 -2.40 21.00 -23.88
C GLY A 312 -3.53 20.24 -23.14
N ALA A 313 -3.97 19.06 -23.60
CA ALA A 313 -4.93 18.26 -22.89
C ALA A 313 -4.43 17.90 -21.49
N ARG A 314 -5.32 18.03 -20.49
CA ARG A 314 -5.10 17.64 -19.10
C ARG A 314 -6.35 16.98 -18.56
N TRP A 315 -6.19 15.95 -17.72
CA TRP A 315 -7.26 15.20 -17.05
C TRP A 315 -7.23 15.42 -15.55
#